data_366df626fd26c53e30e9adaf862c905e
#
_entry.id   366df626fd26c53e30e9adaf862c905e
#
_cell.length_a   1.000
_cell.length_b   1.000
_cell.length_c   1.000
_cell.angle_alpha   90.00
_cell.angle_beta   90.00
_cell.angle_gamma   90.00
#
_symmetry.space_group_name_H-M   'P 1'
#
loop_
_entity.id
_entity.type
_entity.pdbx_description
1 polymer ?
#
loop_
_entity_poly.entity_id
_entity_poly.type
_entity_poly.pdbx_seq_one_letter_code
_entity_poly.pdbx_strand_id
1 'polypeptide(L)'
;MATLKNLSVLIVDPNGETAFDLRQSFITAGATTHVVANFVSAEKLLDSKKIDAVILPYSQDPETIAFCRAMAERSIPPVFTSEPPARYPVKRRMSNAIIAVKGLIAERDAQSYRAIH
;
A
#
# COMPACT_ATOMS: atom_id res chain seq x y z
N MET A 1 -15.61 -1.43 12.94
CA MET A 1 -16.14 -1.12 11.61
C MET A 1 -15.12 -1.40 10.55
N ALA A 2 -15.48 -2.22 9.60
CA ALA A 2 -14.59 -2.53 8.48
C ALA A 2 -14.51 -1.33 7.56
N THR A 3 -13.37 -0.71 7.49
CA THR A 3 -13.21 0.54 6.77
C THR A 3 -12.42 0.37 5.48
N LEU A 4 -11.80 -0.81 5.27
CA LEU A 4 -11.11 -1.15 4.05
C LEU A 4 -11.80 -2.29 3.29
N LYS A 5 -13.07 -2.53 3.58
CA LYS A 5 -13.86 -3.57 2.92
C LYS A 5 -13.91 -3.31 1.41
N ASN A 6 -13.75 -4.36 0.63
CA ASN A 6 -13.74 -4.32 -0.85
C ASN A 6 -12.53 -3.61 -1.44
N LEU A 7 -11.53 -3.30 -0.64
CA LEU A 7 -10.27 -2.77 -1.14
C LEU A 7 -9.21 -3.88 -1.21
N SER A 8 -8.34 -3.80 -2.19
CA SER A 8 -7.24 -4.74 -2.35
C SER A 8 -5.93 -3.99 -2.20
N VAL A 9 -5.06 -4.47 -1.32
CA VAL A 9 -3.74 -3.88 -1.11
C VAL A 9 -2.66 -4.88 -1.46
N LEU A 10 -1.55 -4.38 -1.94
CA LEU A 10 -0.36 -5.17 -2.25
C LEU A 10 0.77 -4.72 -1.35
N ILE A 11 1.34 -5.66 -0.61
CA ILE A 11 2.49 -5.42 0.25
C ILE A 11 3.72 -5.94 -0.48
N VAL A 12 4.70 -5.07 -0.70
CA VAL A 12 5.98 -5.42 -1.31
C VAL A 12 7.06 -5.25 -0.26
N ASP A 13 7.51 -6.35 0.33
CA ASP A 13 8.50 -6.30 1.39
C ASP A 13 9.32 -7.59 1.40
N PRO A 14 10.65 -7.49 1.25
CA PRO A 14 11.51 -8.67 1.32
C PRO A 14 11.63 -9.25 2.73
N ASN A 15 11.27 -8.49 3.76
CA ASN A 15 11.27 -8.97 5.14
C ASN A 15 9.95 -9.68 5.43
N GLY A 16 9.99 -11.01 5.49
CA GLY A 16 8.79 -11.81 5.68
C GLY A 16 8.06 -11.56 6.99
N GLU A 17 8.78 -11.23 8.06
CA GLU A 17 8.18 -10.95 9.35
C GLU A 17 7.39 -9.64 9.32
N THR A 18 7.97 -8.58 8.78
CA THR A 18 7.28 -7.31 8.62
C THR A 18 6.09 -7.46 7.69
N ALA A 19 6.27 -8.16 6.59
CA ALA A 19 5.19 -8.40 5.63
C ALA A 19 4.03 -9.16 6.27
N PHE A 20 4.31 -10.15 7.09
CA PHE A 20 3.29 -10.91 7.80
C PHE A 20 2.48 -10.01 8.74
N ASP A 21 3.16 -9.19 9.52
CA ASP A 21 2.51 -8.29 10.46
C ASP A 21 1.63 -7.26 9.75
N LEU A 22 2.12 -6.69 8.66
CA LEU A 22 1.33 -5.77 7.82
C LEU A 22 0.10 -6.46 7.25
N ARG A 23 0.29 -7.68 6.73
CA ARG A 23 -0.81 -8.46 6.17
C ARG A 23 -1.92 -8.66 7.19
N GLN A 24 -1.55 -9.06 8.41
CA GLN A 24 -2.53 -9.25 9.48
C GLN A 24 -3.28 -7.97 9.81
N SER A 25 -2.58 -6.84 9.86
CA SER A 25 -3.19 -5.54 10.13
C SER A 25 -4.21 -5.16 9.07
N PHE A 26 -3.88 -5.36 7.79
CA PHE A 26 -4.79 -5.02 6.70
C PHE A 26 -5.97 -5.99 6.60
N ILE A 27 -5.75 -7.26 6.85
CA ILE A 27 -6.82 -8.25 6.89
C ILE A 27 -7.80 -7.91 8.01
N THR A 28 -7.29 -7.56 9.19
CA THR A 28 -8.12 -7.14 10.32
C THR A 28 -8.94 -5.90 9.98
N ALA A 29 -8.38 -4.99 9.17
CA ALA A 29 -9.11 -3.80 8.72
C ALA A 29 -10.13 -4.08 7.61
N GLY A 30 -10.20 -5.31 7.11
CA GLY A 30 -11.19 -5.72 6.12
C GLY A 30 -10.69 -5.76 4.68
N ALA A 31 -9.41 -5.49 4.44
CA ALA A 31 -8.86 -5.46 3.09
C ALA A 31 -8.48 -6.84 2.57
N THR A 32 -8.62 -7.03 1.26
CA THR A 32 -7.99 -8.16 0.57
C THR A 32 -6.51 -7.83 0.43
N THR A 33 -5.63 -8.71 0.88
CA THR A 33 -4.21 -8.42 1.01
C THR A 33 -3.37 -9.43 0.26
N HIS A 34 -2.47 -8.93 -0.59
CA HIS A 34 -1.50 -9.73 -1.31
C HIS A 34 -0.10 -9.34 -0.84
N VAL A 35 0.81 -10.30 -0.76
CA VAL A 35 2.18 -10.07 -0.32
C VAL A 35 3.15 -10.62 -1.35
N VAL A 36 4.12 -9.82 -1.76
CA VAL A 36 5.22 -10.25 -2.63
C VAL A 36 6.53 -9.73 -2.06
N ALA A 37 7.64 -10.38 -2.42
CA ALA A 37 8.95 -10.06 -1.87
C ALA A 37 9.74 -9.05 -2.70
N ASN A 38 9.36 -8.82 -3.97
CA ASN A 38 10.13 -7.98 -4.87
C ASN A 38 9.23 -7.31 -5.91
N PHE A 39 9.80 -6.34 -6.63
CA PHE A 39 9.04 -5.55 -7.60
C PHE A 39 8.65 -6.35 -8.86
N VAL A 40 9.46 -7.32 -9.26
CA VAL A 40 9.13 -8.15 -10.42
C VAL A 40 7.84 -8.93 -10.16
N SER A 41 7.74 -9.55 -8.99
CA SER A 41 6.52 -10.26 -8.58
C SER A 41 5.34 -9.32 -8.43
N ALA A 42 5.58 -8.11 -7.93
CA ALA A 42 4.55 -7.09 -7.79
C ALA A 42 3.96 -6.71 -9.14
N GLU A 43 4.80 -6.46 -10.13
CA GLU A 43 4.35 -6.07 -11.47
C GLU A 43 3.55 -7.17 -12.14
N LYS A 44 3.97 -8.43 -11.97
CA LYS A 44 3.21 -9.58 -12.50
C LYS A 44 1.82 -9.65 -11.88
N LEU A 45 1.73 -9.45 -10.57
CA LEU A 45 0.45 -9.49 -9.89
C LEU A 45 -0.46 -8.35 -10.33
N LEU A 46 0.10 -7.17 -10.54
CA LEU A 46 -0.65 -6.00 -11.00
C LEU A 46 -1.26 -6.19 -12.39
N ASP A 47 -0.66 -7.04 -13.23
CA ASP A 47 -1.20 -7.34 -14.54
C ASP A 47 -2.45 -8.24 -14.47
N SER A 48 -2.63 -8.98 -13.38
CA SER A 48 -3.73 -9.94 -13.25
C SER A 48 -4.73 -9.60 -12.16
N LYS A 49 -4.41 -8.69 -11.25
CA LYS A 49 -5.26 -8.35 -10.10
C LYS A 49 -5.47 -6.85 -10.00
N LYS A 50 -6.67 -6.45 -9.62
CA LYS A 50 -6.95 -5.06 -9.30
C LYS A 50 -6.38 -4.75 -7.92
N ILE A 51 -5.55 -3.72 -7.82
CA ILE A 51 -4.92 -3.29 -6.57
C ILE A 51 -5.26 -1.81 -6.37
N ASP A 52 -5.70 -1.47 -5.18
CA ASP A 52 -6.10 -0.10 -4.83
C ASP A 52 -4.98 0.70 -4.18
N ALA A 53 -4.03 0.05 -3.52
CA ALA A 53 -2.88 0.71 -2.92
C ALA A 53 -1.74 -0.28 -2.78
N VAL A 54 -0.51 0.23 -2.80
CA VAL A 54 0.71 -0.56 -2.61
C VAL A 54 1.42 -0.07 -1.35
N ILE A 55 1.79 -1.01 -0.50
CA ILE A 55 2.50 -0.75 0.75
C ILE A 55 3.92 -1.29 0.61
N LEU A 56 4.92 -0.46 0.88
CA LEU A 56 6.32 -0.84 0.73
C LEU A 56 7.20 -0.07 1.72
N PRO A 57 8.40 -0.60 2.05
CA PRO A 57 9.36 0.14 2.86
C PRO A 57 9.90 1.34 2.10
N TYR A 58 10.16 2.43 2.81
CA TYR A 58 10.79 3.60 2.20
C TYR A 58 12.19 3.25 1.71
N SER A 59 12.52 3.73 0.52
CA SER A 59 13.86 3.60 -0.04
C SER A 59 14.05 4.66 -1.12
N GLN A 60 15.29 5.15 -1.25
CA GLN A 60 15.68 6.06 -2.33
C GLN A 60 16.39 5.33 -3.47
N ASP A 61 16.39 4.01 -3.46
CA ASP A 61 16.99 3.23 -4.52
C ASP A 61 16.28 3.49 -5.85
N PRO A 62 17.04 3.53 -6.96
CA PRO A 62 16.44 3.76 -8.28
C PRO A 62 15.31 2.81 -8.62
N GLU A 63 15.41 1.56 -8.19
CA GLU A 63 14.37 0.55 -8.43
C GLU A 63 13.07 0.91 -7.72
N THR A 64 13.15 1.38 -6.48
CA THR A 64 11.98 1.81 -5.71
C THR A 64 11.35 3.04 -6.35
N ILE A 65 12.16 4.00 -6.75
CA ILE A 65 11.67 5.21 -7.41
C ILE A 65 10.96 4.85 -8.72
N ALA A 66 11.56 3.97 -9.52
CA ALA A 66 10.96 3.53 -10.79
C ALA A 66 9.63 2.81 -10.55
N PHE A 67 9.57 1.95 -9.54
CA PHE A 67 8.36 1.25 -9.19
C PHE A 67 7.25 2.24 -8.77
N CYS A 68 7.57 3.22 -7.94
CA CYS A 68 6.61 4.22 -7.50
C CYS A 68 6.08 5.05 -8.67
N ARG A 69 6.92 5.39 -9.65
CA ARG A 69 6.48 6.07 -10.86
C ARG A 69 5.50 5.21 -11.66
N ALA A 70 5.80 3.91 -11.79
CA ALA A 70 4.90 2.99 -12.47
C ALA A 70 3.55 2.89 -11.76
N MET A 71 3.55 2.93 -10.42
CA MET A 71 2.31 2.94 -9.66
C MET A 71 1.53 4.24 -9.89
N ALA A 72 2.21 5.36 -9.94
CA ALA A 72 1.56 6.64 -10.22
C ALA A 72 0.89 6.63 -11.60
N GLU A 73 1.53 6.06 -12.60
CA GLU A 73 0.98 5.92 -13.94
C GLU A 73 -0.28 5.06 -13.96
N ARG A 74 -0.38 4.08 -13.05
CA ARG A 74 -1.56 3.23 -12.89
C ARG A 74 -2.61 3.83 -11.95
N SER A 75 -2.35 5.02 -11.41
CA SER A 75 -3.20 5.68 -10.41
C SER A 75 -3.34 4.86 -9.12
N ILE A 76 -2.29 4.14 -8.75
CA ILE A 76 -2.24 3.35 -7.54
C ILE A 76 -1.33 4.09 -6.54
N PRO A 77 -1.86 4.56 -5.40
CA PRO A 77 -1.04 5.28 -4.43
C PRO A 77 -0.05 4.37 -3.72
N PRO A 78 1.24 4.71 -3.67
CA PRO A 78 2.20 4.02 -2.83
C PRO A 78 2.17 4.58 -1.42
N VAL A 79 2.26 3.69 -0.43
CA VAL A 79 2.31 4.06 1.00
C VAL A 79 3.55 3.45 1.60
N PHE A 80 4.37 4.27 2.25
CA PHE A 80 5.60 3.81 2.85
C PHE A 80 5.38 3.46 4.32
N THR A 81 5.90 2.29 4.73
CA THR A 81 5.76 1.80 6.10
C THR A 81 6.83 2.34 7.04
N SER A 82 7.89 2.91 6.49
CA SER A 82 8.97 3.50 7.28
C SER A 82 9.35 4.83 6.67
N GLU A 83 9.63 5.80 7.55
CA GLU A 83 10.12 7.10 7.16
C GLU A 83 11.52 7.28 7.72
N PRO A 84 12.44 7.89 6.98
CA PRO A 84 13.78 8.15 7.50
C PRO A 84 13.81 9.47 8.31
N PRO A 85 14.47 9.50 9.48
CA PRO A 85 14.86 8.32 10.24
C PRO A 85 13.67 7.65 10.90
N ALA A 86 13.73 6.32 11.07
CA ALA A 86 12.67 5.58 11.72
C ALA A 86 12.65 5.94 13.21
N ARG A 87 11.63 6.68 13.63
CA ARG A 87 11.50 7.16 15.01
C ARG A 87 10.41 6.48 15.79
N TYR A 88 9.56 5.71 15.13
CA TYR A 88 8.38 5.12 15.74
C TYR A 88 8.48 3.60 15.82
N PRO A 89 7.85 2.99 16.83
CA PRO A 89 7.73 1.54 16.87
C PRO A 89 7.05 0.99 15.61
N VAL A 90 7.41 -0.23 15.24
CA VAL A 90 6.87 -0.88 14.05
C VAL A 90 5.33 -0.91 14.07
N LYS A 91 4.75 -1.25 15.21
CA LYS A 91 3.29 -1.30 15.36
C LYS A 91 2.64 0.04 15.00
N ARG A 92 3.22 1.14 15.41
CA ARG A 92 2.70 2.47 15.12
C ARG A 92 2.80 2.80 13.63
N ARG A 93 3.90 2.37 12.99
CA ARG A 93 4.07 2.56 11.55
C ARG A 93 2.99 1.82 10.75
N MET A 94 2.65 0.60 11.19
CA MET A 94 1.58 -0.18 10.56
C MET A 94 0.22 0.52 10.68
N SER A 95 -0.10 1.05 11.85
CA SER A 95 -1.34 1.80 12.05
C SER A 95 -1.37 3.05 11.17
N ASN A 96 -0.25 3.74 11.04
CA ASN A 96 -0.15 4.91 10.18
C ASN A 96 -0.34 4.55 8.71
N ALA A 97 0.16 3.38 8.28
CA ALA A 97 -0.04 2.91 6.91
C ALA A 97 -1.52 2.69 6.61
N ILE A 98 -2.26 2.09 7.54
CA ILE A 98 -3.70 1.89 7.38
C ILE A 98 -4.42 3.23 7.29
N ILE A 99 -4.09 4.17 8.16
CA ILE A 99 -4.69 5.52 8.14
C ILE A 99 -4.38 6.22 6.82
N ALA A 100 -3.14 6.11 6.34
CA ALA A 100 -2.75 6.72 5.07
C ALA A 100 -3.52 6.13 3.90
N VAL A 101 -3.70 4.81 3.86
CA VAL A 101 -4.49 4.16 2.80
C VAL A 101 -5.93 4.66 2.83
N LYS A 102 -6.55 4.71 4.02
CA LYS A 102 -7.91 5.22 4.16
C LYS A 102 -8.04 6.65 3.65
N GLY A 103 -7.07 7.51 3.99
CA GLY A 103 -7.07 8.90 3.55
C GLY A 103 -6.96 9.04 2.05
N LEU A 104 -6.07 8.28 1.42
CA LEU A 104 -5.88 8.30 -0.02
C LEU A 104 -7.11 7.79 -0.77
N ILE A 105 -7.76 6.75 -0.27
CA ILE A 105 -8.97 6.21 -0.89
C ILE A 105 -10.10 7.22 -0.75
N ALA A 106 -10.27 7.84 0.41
CA ALA A 106 -11.30 8.85 0.62
C ALA A 106 -11.11 10.05 -0.32
N GLU A 107 -9.87 10.50 -0.50
CA GLU A 107 -9.55 11.58 -1.43
C GLU A 107 -9.87 11.21 -2.88
N ARG A 108 -9.50 10.00 -3.29
CA ARG A 108 -9.81 9.49 -4.62
C ARG A 108 -11.31 9.47 -4.87
N ASP A 109 -12.08 8.97 -3.92
CA ASP A 109 -13.53 8.88 -4.05
C ASP A 109 -14.17 10.27 -4.09
N ALA A 110 -13.66 11.22 -3.31
CA ALA A 110 -14.13 12.60 -3.33
C ALA A 110 -13.87 13.26 -4.68
N GLN A 111 -12.69 13.01 -5.27
CA GLN A 111 -12.36 13.54 -6.59
C GLN A 111 -13.23 12.93 -7.68
N SER A 112 -13.50 11.63 -7.61
CA SER A 112 -14.41 10.98 -8.56
C SER A 112 -15.81 11.54 -8.48
N TYR A 113 -16.30 11.80 -7.29
CA TYR A 113 -17.60 12.42 -7.09
C TYR A 113 -17.66 13.82 -7.72
N ARG A 114 -16.62 14.62 -7.51
CA ARG A 114 -16.55 15.97 -8.10
C ARG A 114 -16.51 15.94 -9.62
N ALA A 115 -15.86 14.95 -10.19
CA ALA A 115 -15.76 14.83 -11.64
C ALA A 115 -17.11 14.53 -12.30
N ILE A 116 -18.02 13.88 -11.58
CA ILE A 116 -19.36 13.57 -12.07
C ILE A 116 -20.28 14.79 -11.99
N HIS A 117 -20.02 15.64 -11.04
CA HIS A 117 -20.79 16.85 -10.82
C HIS A 117 -20.09 18.12 -11.33
#